data_2f79d4bff6d7d3e82cc5ec97712956b4
#
_entry.id   2f79d4bff6d7d3e82cc5ec97712956b4
#
_cell.length_a   1.000
_cell.length_b   1.000
_cell.length_c   1.000
_cell.angle_alpha   90.00
_cell.angle_beta   90.00
_cell.angle_gamma   90.00
#
_symmetry.space_group_name_H-M   'P 1'
#
loop_
_entity.id
_entity.type
_entity.pdbx_description
1 polymer ?
#
loop_
_entity_poly.entity_id
_entity_poly.type
_entity_poly.pdbx_seq_one_letter_code
_entity_poly.pdbx_strand_id
1 'polypeptide(L)'
;MNRLLLLSFFLISSTAYAGKTLDTEAVQLSAAAGNIPQQRQQIETKLGQVEYSELTKESRNELNLQFSALEILPAGSQEAISAETRINAILKKAFSDSKLVCTYVQTIGTNMKQRQCMTTAAKKRQYENTQRNLQNKDSQAVNTVTGN
;
A
#
# COMPACT_ATOMS: atom_id res chain seq x y z
N MET A 1 24.45 -7.41 66.56
CA MET A 1 23.00 -7.47 66.26
C MET A 1 22.76 -6.74 64.92
N ASN A 2 22.88 -7.46 63.82
CA ASN A 2 22.71 -6.91 62.47
C ASN A 2 21.30 -7.24 61.95
N ARG A 3 20.48 -6.21 61.76
CA ARG A 3 19.18 -6.32 61.11
C ARG A 3 19.38 -6.11 59.61
N LEU A 4 19.32 -7.20 58.85
CA LEU A 4 19.27 -7.20 57.38
C LEU A 4 17.84 -6.83 56.93
N LEU A 5 17.69 -5.65 56.36
CA LEU A 5 16.46 -5.21 55.69
C LEU A 5 16.50 -5.69 54.25
N LEU A 6 15.71 -6.74 53.94
CA LEU A 6 15.44 -7.22 52.59
C LEU A 6 14.43 -6.28 51.95
N LEU A 7 14.89 -5.39 51.06
CA LEU A 7 14.06 -4.60 50.16
C LEU A 7 13.68 -5.47 48.96
N SER A 8 12.46 -5.98 48.97
CA SER A 8 11.85 -6.67 47.83
C SER A 8 11.51 -5.65 46.74
N PHE A 9 12.29 -5.62 45.68
CA PHE A 9 11.99 -4.83 44.48
C PHE A 9 10.92 -5.57 43.66
N PHE A 10 9.67 -5.11 43.71
CA PHE A 10 8.59 -5.55 42.85
C PHE A 10 8.80 -4.91 41.46
N LEU A 11 9.32 -5.70 40.49
CA LEU A 11 9.38 -5.35 39.09
C LEU A 11 7.95 -5.46 38.50
N ILE A 12 7.28 -4.32 38.39
CA ILE A 12 6.02 -4.21 37.64
C ILE A 12 6.38 -4.25 36.15
N SER A 13 6.23 -5.43 35.54
CA SER A 13 6.34 -5.61 34.10
C SER A 13 5.11 -4.97 33.43
N SER A 14 5.21 -3.71 33.04
CA SER A 14 4.23 -3.08 32.16
C SER A 14 4.35 -3.68 30.77
N THR A 15 3.46 -4.60 30.40
CA THR A 15 3.25 -5.06 29.03
C THR A 15 2.67 -3.90 28.25
N ALA A 16 3.53 -3.17 27.56
CA ALA A 16 3.10 -2.19 26.56
C ALA A 16 2.38 -2.96 25.44
N TYR A 17 1.07 -2.84 25.36
CA TYR A 17 0.32 -3.17 24.15
C TYR A 17 0.80 -2.22 23.05
N ALA A 18 1.71 -2.69 22.21
CA ALA A 18 2.08 -2.01 21.00
C ALA A 18 0.86 -2.04 20.07
N GLY A 19 0.05 -1.00 20.14
CA GLY A 19 -0.96 -0.74 19.12
C GLY A 19 -0.23 -0.68 17.78
N LYS A 20 -0.66 -1.52 16.81
CA LYS A 20 -0.11 -1.54 15.45
C LYS A 20 -0.38 -0.17 14.84
N THR A 21 0.60 0.73 14.89
CA THR A 21 0.53 2.01 14.21
C THR A 21 0.49 1.72 12.71
N LEU A 22 -0.60 2.12 12.06
CA LEU A 22 -0.67 2.10 10.60
C LEU A 22 0.43 3.02 10.08
N ASP A 23 1.28 2.50 9.19
CA ASP A 23 2.31 3.30 8.54
C ASP A 23 1.64 4.46 7.79
N THR A 24 2.07 5.67 8.08
CA THR A 24 1.54 6.89 7.44
C THR A 24 2.21 7.16 6.10
N GLU A 25 3.36 6.54 5.86
CA GLU A 25 4.17 6.73 4.66
C GLU A 25 4.55 5.39 4.02
N ALA A 26 4.76 5.41 2.71
CA ALA A 26 5.26 4.27 1.97
C ALA A 26 6.68 3.93 2.43
N VAL A 27 6.97 2.62 2.55
CA VAL A 27 8.35 2.16 2.75
C VAL A 27 9.21 2.60 1.56
N GLN A 28 10.45 3.03 1.83
CA GLN A 28 11.38 3.50 0.82
C GLN A 28 12.67 2.69 0.87
N LEU A 29 13.25 2.46 -0.31
CA LEU A 29 14.60 1.94 -0.47
C LEU A 29 15.57 3.12 -0.54
N SER A 30 16.75 2.98 0.08
CA SER A 30 17.87 3.91 -0.07
C SER A 30 19.14 3.15 -0.40
N ALA A 31 19.59 3.25 -1.65
CA ALA A 31 20.84 2.64 -2.08
C ALA A 31 22.05 3.26 -1.36
N ALA A 32 21.98 4.54 -0.99
CA ALA A 32 23.03 5.23 -0.24
C ALA A 32 23.20 4.69 1.18
N ALA A 33 22.14 4.11 1.78
CA ALA A 33 22.23 3.49 3.11
C ALA A 33 22.98 2.15 3.09
N GLY A 34 23.27 1.58 1.92
CA GLY A 34 23.92 0.28 1.76
C GLY A 34 23.01 -0.90 2.13
N ASN A 35 23.58 -2.09 2.14
CA ASN A 35 22.90 -3.33 2.55
C ASN A 35 21.55 -3.58 1.84
N ILE A 36 21.56 -3.52 0.51
CA ILE A 36 20.38 -3.73 -0.34
C ILE A 36 19.62 -5.03 -0.02
N PRO A 37 20.28 -6.19 0.18
CA PRO A 37 19.57 -7.43 0.49
C PRO A 37 18.74 -7.36 1.77
N GLN A 38 19.23 -6.69 2.81
CA GLN A 38 18.52 -6.54 4.07
C GLN A 38 17.31 -5.57 3.91
N GLN A 39 17.51 -4.46 3.20
CA GLN A 39 16.40 -3.54 2.90
C GLN A 39 15.32 -4.23 2.06
N ARG A 40 15.71 -5.03 1.05
CA ARG A 40 14.79 -5.85 0.26
C ARG A 40 13.94 -6.76 1.14
N GLN A 41 14.55 -7.50 2.06
CA GLN A 41 13.82 -8.40 2.97
C GLN A 41 12.81 -7.63 3.84
N GLN A 42 13.18 -6.46 4.35
CA GLN A 42 12.28 -5.59 5.12
C GLN A 42 11.11 -5.10 4.27
N ILE A 43 11.38 -4.68 3.04
CA ILE A 43 10.35 -4.25 2.08
C ILE A 43 9.41 -5.41 1.77
N GLU A 44 9.93 -6.60 1.44
CA GLU A 44 9.11 -7.78 1.16
C GLU A 44 8.17 -8.15 2.32
N THR A 45 8.66 -8.02 3.56
CA THR A 45 7.82 -8.21 4.76
C THR A 45 6.68 -7.19 4.82
N LYS A 46 6.95 -5.93 4.49
CA LYS A 46 5.95 -4.85 4.44
C LYS A 46 4.94 -5.06 3.30
N LEU A 47 5.38 -5.55 2.14
CA LEU A 47 4.49 -5.83 1.00
C LEU A 47 3.45 -6.93 1.26
N GLY A 48 3.61 -7.71 2.33
CA GLY A 48 2.61 -8.65 2.83
C GLY A 48 1.49 -8.02 3.67
N GLN A 49 1.59 -6.73 3.98
CA GLN A 49 0.63 -6.03 4.84
C GLN A 49 -0.52 -5.43 4.03
N VAL A 50 -1.61 -5.07 4.73
CA VAL A 50 -2.84 -4.52 4.12
C VAL A 50 -2.59 -3.19 3.40
N GLU A 51 -1.59 -2.43 3.84
CA GLU A 51 -1.15 -1.16 3.26
C GLU A 51 -0.61 -1.30 1.83
N TYR A 52 -0.37 -2.52 1.35
CA TYR A 52 0.11 -2.83 0.00
C TYR A 52 -0.81 -3.83 -0.73
N SER A 53 -2.07 -3.95 -0.29
CA SER A 53 -3.06 -4.90 -0.84
C SER A 53 -3.36 -4.71 -2.34
N GLU A 54 -3.13 -3.51 -2.88
CA GLU A 54 -3.34 -3.19 -4.29
C GLU A 54 -2.07 -3.35 -5.15
N LEU A 55 -0.98 -3.91 -4.59
CA LEU A 55 0.22 -4.23 -5.37
C LEU A 55 -0.09 -5.35 -6.36
N THR A 56 -0.08 -5.04 -7.66
CA THR A 56 -0.37 -6.01 -8.72
C THR A 56 0.78 -7.00 -8.90
N LYS A 57 0.49 -8.14 -9.56
CA LYS A 57 1.52 -9.15 -9.88
C LYS A 57 2.60 -8.57 -10.81
N GLU A 58 2.20 -7.75 -11.76
CA GLU A 58 3.10 -7.09 -12.71
C GLU A 58 4.05 -6.13 -11.98
N SER A 59 3.51 -5.31 -11.06
CA SER A 59 4.32 -4.40 -10.23
C SER A 59 5.27 -5.18 -9.31
N ARG A 60 4.86 -6.33 -8.78
CA ARG A 60 5.72 -7.20 -7.97
C ARG A 60 6.85 -7.80 -8.80
N ASN A 61 6.57 -8.25 -10.02
CA ASN A 61 7.59 -8.75 -10.94
C ASN A 61 8.61 -7.67 -11.30
N GLU A 62 8.12 -6.46 -11.60
CA GLU A 62 8.98 -5.30 -11.87
C GLU A 62 9.86 -4.95 -10.67
N LEU A 63 9.32 -4.94 -9.44
CA LEU A 63 10.11 -4.76 -8.21
C LEU A 63 11.24 -5.79 -8.13
N ASN A 64 10.95 -7.07 -8.35
CA ASN A 64 11.95 -8.11 -8.28
C ASN A 64 13.06 -7.93 -9.32
N LEU A 65 12.72 -7.53 -10.57
CA LEU A 65 13.69 -7.22 -11.61
C LEU A 65 14.60 -6.04 -11.20
N GLN A 66 14.01 -4.98 -10.68
CA GLN A 66 14.76 -3.79 -10.26
C GLN A 66 15.66 -4.07 -9.04
N PHE A 67 15.20 -4.88 -8.07
CA PHE A 67 16.04 -5.31 -6.94
C PHE A 67 17.22 -6.15 -7.42
N SER A 68 16.99 -7.12 -8.29
CA SER A 68 18.07 -7.95 -8.82
C SER A 68 19.08 -7.15 -9.63
N ALA A 69 18.63 -6.14 -10.39
CA ALA A 69 19.52 -5.23 -11.08
C ALA A 69 20.35 -4.40 -10.09
N LEU A 70 19.73 -3.86 -9.05
CA LEU A 70 20.40 -3.03 -8.06
C LEU A 70 21.47 -3.76 -7.25
N GLU A 71 21.30 -5.07 -7.03
CA GLU A 71 22.26 -5.90 -6.29
C GLU A 71 23.60 -6.09 -7.04
N ILE A 72 23.60 -5.96 -8.38
CA ILE A 72 24.80 -6.15 -9.23
C ILE A 72 25.38 -4.84 -9.77
N LEU A 73 24.64 -3.73 -9.71
CA LEU A 73 25.08 -2.46 -10.22
C LEU A 73 26.05 -1.77 -9.26
N PRO A 74 27.06 -1.02 -9.77
CA PRO A 74 27.93 -0.20 -8.92
C PRO A 74 27.12 0.84 -8.15
N ALA A 75 27.39 0.97 -6.85
CA ALA A 75 26.74 1.98 -6.03
C ALA A 75 26.97 3.38 -6.59
N GLY A 76 25.88 4.16 -6.70
CA GLY A 76 25.94 5.54 -7.23
C GLY A 76 26.01 5.65 -8.75
N SER A 77 25.96 4.53 -9.49
CA SER A 77 25.82 4.60 -10.95
C SER A 77 24.45 5.16 -11.35
N GLN A 78 24.36 5.73 -12.54
CA GLN A 78 23.10 6.29 -13.05
C GLN A 78 22.01 5.23 -13.17
N GLU A 79 22.39 4.00 -13.51
CA GLU A 79 21.52 2.84 -13.58
C GLU A 79 20.99 2.44 -12.19
N ALA A 80 21.86 2.45 -11.16
CA ALA A 80 21.46 2.17 -9.78
C ALA A 80 20.48 3.23 -9.26
N ILE A 81 20.72 4.51 -9.52
CA ILE A 81 19.81 5.61 -9.17
C ILE A 81 18.45 5.44 -9.88
N SER A 82 18.47 5.05 -11.15
CA SER A 82 17.25 4.80 -11.92
C SER A 82 16.45 3.63 -11.35
N ALA A 83 17.12 2.52 -11.00
CA ALA A 83 16.48 1.35 -10.39
C ALA A 83 15.86 1.69 -9.02
N GLU A 84 16.59 2.39 -8.15
CA GLU A 84 16.09 2.89 -6.86
C GLU A 84 14.84 3.77 -7.03
N THR A 85 14.89 4.71 -7.96
CA THR A 85 13.77 5.61 -8.26
C THR A 85 12.54 4.83 -8.70
N ARG A 86 12.70 3.82 -9.56
CA ARG A 86 11.59 2.95 -10.02
C ARG A 86 11.01 2.13 -8.87
N ILE A 87 11.85 1.51 -8.03
CA ILE A 87 11.42 0.78 -6.85
C ILE A 87 10.56 1.69 -5.96
N ASN A 88 11.06 2.86 -5.61
CA ASN A 88 10.37 3.80 -4.74
C ASN A 88 9.05 4.31 -5.35
N ALA A 89 9.00 4.52 -6.67
CA ALA A 89 7.78 4.89 -7.37
C ALA A 89 6.69 3.80 -7.29
N ILE A 90 7.07 2.53 -7.48
CA ILE A 90 6.15 1.39 -7.38
C ILE A 90 5.63 1.25 -5.94
N LEU A 91 6.52 1.33 -4.94
CA LEU A 91 6.16 1.25 -3.52
C LEU A 91 5.19 2.37 -3.12
N LYS A 92 5.50 3.60 -3.49
CA LYS A 92 4.66 4.77 -3.23
C LYS A 92 3.29 4.64 -3.89
N LYS A 93 3.25 4.18 -5.14
CA LYS A 93 2.00 3.96 -5.86
C LYS A 93 1.15 2.89 -5.20
N ALA A 94 1.71 1.70 -4.90
CA ALA A 94 1.00 0.61 -4.27
C ALA A 94 0.43 1.01 -2.90
N PHE A 95 1.21 1.72 -2.09
CA PHE A 95 0.77 2.26 -0.81
C PHE A 95 -0.40 3.25 -0.96
N SER A 96 -0.31 4.20 -1.90
CA SER A 96 -1.37 5.17 -2.19
C SER A 96 -2.65 4.50 -2.69
N ASP A 97 -2.51 3.51 -3.58
CA ASP A 97 -3.62 2.75 -4.15
C ASP A 97 -4.34 1.90 -3.10
N SER A 98 -3.61 1.40 -2.09
CA SER A 98 -4.14 0.59 -0.99
C SER A 98 -4.80 1.40 0.13
N LYS A 99 -4.70 2.73 0.10
CA LYS A 99 -5.31 3.61 1.10
C LYS A 99 -6.82 3.43 1.14
N LEU A 100 -7.38 3.18 2.34
CA LEU A 100 -8.84 3.06 2.51
C LEU A 100 -9.51 4.42 2.52
N VAL A 101 -10.51 4.57 1.65
CA VAL A 101 -11.42 5.73 1.59
C VAL A 101 -12.81 5.27 1.98
N CYS A 102 -13.36 5.86 3.02
CA CYS A 102 -14.70 5.53 3.51
C CYS A 102 -15.68 6.64 3.14
N THR A 103 -16.83 6.25 2.58
CA THR A 103 -17.95 7.14 2.25
C THR A 103 -19.23 6.62 2.87
N TYR A 104 -20.17 7.52 3.17
CA TYR A 104 -21.52 7.14 3.59
C TYR A 104 -22.42 7.07 2.36
N VAL A 105 -23.00 5.90 2.11
CA VAL A 105 -23.95 5.67 1.03
C VAL A 105 -25.34 5.46 1.62
N GLN A 106 -26.36 6.03 0.96
CA GLN A 106 -27.74 5.80 1.32
C GLN A 106 -28.28 4.58 0.59
N THR A 107 -28.80 3.63 1.33
CA THR A 107 -29.42 2.42 0.73
C THR A 107 -30.81 2.80 0.23
N ILE A 108 -31.14 2.39 -1.00
CA ILE A 108 -32.46 2.62 -1.60
C ILE A 108 -33.54 2.02 -0.70
N GLY A 109 -34.57 2.80 -0.37
CA GLY A 109 -35.70 2.37 0.47
C GLY A 109 -35.50 2.59 1.97
N THR A 110 -34.36 3.12 2.41
CA THR A 110 -34.12 3.48 3.83
C THR A 110 -33.50 4.86 3.97
N ASN A 111 -33.75 5.53 5.09
CA ASN A 111 -33.04 6.78 5.44
C ASN A 111 -31.71 6.52 6.16
N MET A 112 -31.31 5.25 6.32
CA MET A 112 -30.08 4.89 7.03
C MET A 112 -28.89 4.98 6.09
N LYS A 113 -27.88 5.75 6.50
CA LYS A 113 -26.60 5.84 5.81
C LYS A 113 -25.69 4.70 6.28
N GLN A 114 -25.16 3.92 5.35
CA GLN A 114 -24.18 2.87 5.65
C GLN A 114 -22.78 3.37 5.30
N ARG A 115 -21.82 3.10 6.18
CA ARG A 115 -20.40 3.39 5.91
C ARG A 115 -19.84 2.30 5.00
N GLN A 116 -19.39 2.69 3.82
CA GLN A 116 -18.71 1.82 2.87
C GLN A 116 -17.26 2.26 2.73
N CYS A 117 -16.33 1.33 2.95
CA CYS A 117 -14.90 1.58 2.82
C CYS A 117 -14.34 0.73 1.68
N MET A 118 -13.53 1.34 0.83
CA MET A 118 -12.81 0.66 -0.25
C MET A 118 -11.44 1.30 -0.45
N THR A 119 -10.52 0.59 -1.12
CA THR A 119 -9.22 1.16 -1.46
C THR A 119 -9.36 2.28 -2.49
N THR A 120 -8.38 3.18 -2.54
CA THR A 120 -8.33 4.25 -3.54
C THR A 120 -8.38 3.67 -4.97
N ALA A 121 -7.64 2.59 -5.21
CA ALA A 121 -7.64 1.91 -6.51
C ALA A 121 -9.00 1.26 -6.83
N ALA A 122 -9.67 0.63 -5.85
CA ALA A 122 -10.99 0.06 -6.05
C ALA A 122 -12.02 1.13 -6.41
N LYS A 123 -11.99 2.28 -5.72
CA LYS A 123 -12.85 3.43 -6.03
C LYS A 123 -12.62 3.96 -7.44
N LYS A 124 -11.35 4.07 -7.85
CA LYS A 124 -11.00 4.49 -9.21
C LYS A 124 -11.53 3.52 -10.27
N ARG A 125 -11.30 2.20 -10.07
CA ARG A 125 -11.84 1.16 -10.96
C ARG A 125 -13.37 1.20 -11.08
N GLN A 126 -14.06 1.41 -9.97
CA GLN A 126 -15.53 1.54 -9.96
C GLN A 126 -15.98 2.75 -10.80
N TYR A 127 -15.33 3.89 -10.62
CA TYR A 127 -15.63 5.09 -11.41
C TYR A 127 -15.39 4.87 -12.90
N GLU A 128 -14.24 4.33 -13.29
CA GLU A 128 -13.89 4.05 -14.70
C GLU A 128 -14.85 3.05 -15.34
N ASN A 129 -15.28 2.02 -14.62
CA ASN A 129 -16.27 1.06 -15.10
C ASN A 129 -17.64 1.72 -15.32
N THR A 130 -18.05 2.60 -14.40
CA THR A 130 -19.31 3.35 -14.55
C THR A 130 -19.26 4.25 -15.77
N GLN A 131 -18.18 4.97 -16.00
CA GLN A 131 -18.00 5.84 -17.17
C GLN A 131 -18.06 5.04 -18.48
N ARG A 132 -17.36 3.90 -18.55
CA ARG A 132 -17.42 3.00 -19.72
C ARG A 132 -18.83 2.50 -20.01
N ASN A 133 -19.56 2.12 -18.98
CA ASN A 133 -20.93 1.63 -19.14
C ASN A 133 -21.89 2.73 -19.64
N LEU A 134 -21.70 3.98 -19.23
CA LEU A 134 -22.47 5.11 -19.73
C LEU A 134 -22.15 5.36 -21.20
N GLN A 135 -20.88 5.44 -21.58
CA GLN A 135 -20.45 5.63 -22.98
C GLN A 135 -20.98 4.53 -23.92
N ASN A 136 -20.96 3.26 -23.47
CA ASN A 136 -21.47 2.15 -24.25
C ASN A 136 -23.00 2.25 -24.48
N LYS A 137 -23.75 2.72 -23.47
CA LYS A 137 -25.21 2.94 -23.59
C LYS A 137 -25.52 4.06 -24.58
N ASP A 138 -24.78 5.16 -24.53
CA ASP A 138 -24.96 6.27 -25.46
C ASP A 138 -24.67 5.85 -26.91
N SER A 139 -23.61 5.06 -27.12
CA SER A 139 -23.25 4.53 -28.45
C SER A 139 -24.29 3.58 -29.00
N GLN A 140 -24.95 2.77 -28.13
CA GLN A 140 -26.05 1.89 -28.56
C GLN A 140 -27.32 2.69 -28.90
N ALA A 141 -27.63 3.73 -28.15
CA ALA A 141 -28.78 4.58 -28.39
C ALA A 141 -28.68 5.31 -29.77
N VAL A 142 -27.49 5.78 -30.12
CA VAL A 142 -27.24 6.42 -31.43
C VAL A 142 -27.42 5.44 -32.59
N ASN A 143 -26.95 4.20 -32.48
CA ASN A 143 -27.07 3.19 -33.53
C ASN A 143 -28.50 2.72 -33.74
N THR A 144 -29.37 2.79 -32.72
CA THR A 144 -30.81 2.44 -32.91
C THR A 144 -31.63 3.54 -33.58
N VAL A 145 -31.17 4.80 -33.51
CA VAL A 145 -31.87 5.94 -34.14
C VAL A 145 -31.49 6.11 -35.62
N THR A 146 -30.29 5.66 -36.04
CA THR A 146 -29.81 5.79 -37.43
C THR A 146 -30.05 4.57 -38.28
N GLY A 147 -30.66 3.50 -37.76
CA GLY A 147 -30.89 2.21 -38.43
C GLY A 147 -32.29 2.01 -38.98
N ASN A 148 -33.02 3.10 -39.41
CA ASN A 148 -34.33 2.98 -40.05
C ASN A 148 -34.31 3.64 -41.45
#